data_e22720cad8b55287083c577130b9a119
#
_entry.id   e22720cad8b55287083c577130b9a119
#
_cell.length_a   1.000
_cell.length_b   1.000
_cell.length_c   1.000
_cell.angle_alpha   90.00
_cell.angle_beta   90.00
_cell.angle_gamma   90.00
#
_symmetry.space_group_name_H-M   'P 1'
#
loop_
_entity.id
_entity.type
_entity.pdbx_description
1 polymer ?
#
loop_
_entity_poly.entity_id
_entity_poly.type
_entity_poly.pdbx_seq_one_letter_code
_entity_poly.pdbx_strand_id
1 'polypeptide(L)'
;MVICMVPLQYNVYLINLDPTIGHEIKKVRPCIIISPDEMNQNIKTVIIAPMTTKSHKYPTRVAITFQNKRGWIVLDQIRTIDNKRIIKRLGKISTKSISEIKQVIKEMLID
;
A
#
# COMPACT_ATOMS: atom_id res chain seq x y z
N MET A 1 5.50 23.92 13.42
CA MET A 1 4.18 23.62 12.85
C MET A 1 4.21 22.24 12.23
N VAL A 2 3.30 21.40 12.62
CA VAL A 2 3.20 20.06 12.05
C VAL A 2 2.28 20.12 10.84
N ILE A 3 2.83 19.77 9.68
CA ILE A 3 2.03 19.66 8.46
C ILE A 3 1.49 18.24 8.40
N CYS A 4 0.18 18.10 8.55
CA CYS A 4 -0.47 16.79 8.39
C CYS A 4 -0.47 16.41 6.92
N MET A 5 0.28 15.39 6.58
CA MET A 5 0.26 14.83 5.23
C MET A 5 -1.05 14.08 5.03
N VAL A 6 -1.83 14.47 4.01
CA VAL A 6 -2.99 13.70 3.58
C VAL A 6 -2.51 12.71 2.53
N PRO A 7 -2.56 11.40 2.80
CA PRO A 7 -2.10 10.40 1.82
C PRO A 7 -3.00 10.40 0.59
N LEU A 8 -2.38 10.22 -0.57
CA LEU A 8 -3.08 10.17 -1.86
C LEU A 8 -3.24 8.73 -2.33
N GLN A 9 -4.44 8.39 -2.79
CA GLN A 9 -4.74 7.07 -3.32
C GLN A 9 -3.77 6.68 -4.44
N TYR A 10 -3.30 5.43 -4.44
CA TYR A 10 -2.35 4.86 -5.39
C TYR A 10 -1.00 5.53 -5.44
N ASN A 11 -0.68 6.33 -4.43
CA ASN A 11 0.68 6.81 -4.21
C ASN A 11 1.38 5.89 -3.21
N VAL A 12 2.70 5.87 -3.28
CA VAL A 12 3.55 5.01 -2.45
C VAL A 12 4.17 5.84 -1.35
N TYR A 13 4.07 5.35 -0.13
CA TYR A 13 4.64 5.99 1.05
C TYR A 13 5.50 4.99 1.83
N LEU A 14 6.53 5.50 2.46
CA LEU A 14 7.30 4.73 3.42
C LEU A 14 6.52 4.71 4.74
N ILE A 15 6.23 3.53 5.25
CA ILE A 15 5.32 3.35 6.40
C ILE A 15 5.92 2.36 7.39
N ASN A 16 5.81 2.68 8.68
CA ASN A 16 6.20 1.76 9.74
C ASN A 16 5.02 0.81 10.03
N LEU A 17 5.21 -0.46 9.72
CA LEU A 17 4.19 -1.49 9.88
C LEU A 17 4.21 -2.17 11.25
N ASP A 18 5.28 -1.99 12.03
CA ASP A 18 5.39 -2.63 13.35
C ASP A 18 4.52 -1.93 14.40
N PRO A 19 4.02 -2.66 15.39
CA PRO A 19 4.19 -4.10 15.60
C PRO A 19 3.30 -4.97 14.70
N THR A 20 3.81 -6.13 14.34
CA THR A 20 3.11 -7.13 13.54
C THR A 20 3.21 -8.50 14.21
N ILE A 21 2.40 -9.46 13.73
CA ILE A 21 2.34 -10.81 14.28
C ILE A 21 2.58 -11.83 13.17
N GLY A 22 3.43 -12.81 13.46
CA GLY A 22 3.61 -14.00 12.61
C GLY A 22 4.05 -13.67 11.19
N HIS A 23 3.25 -14.09 10.20
CA HIS A 23 3.57 -13.97 8.78
C HIS A 23 3.19 -12.62 8.18
N GLU A 24 2.73 -11.66 8.98
CA GLU A 24 2.48 -10.31 8.49
C GLU A 24 3.79 -9.65 8.05
N ILE A 25 3.74 -8.90 6.95
CA ILE A 25 4.89 -8.10 6.50
C ILE A 25 5.16 -7.03 7.54
N LYS A 26 6.41 -6.89 7.95
CA LYS A 26 6.81 -6.09 9.11
C LYS A 26 7.86 -5.05 8.76
N LYS A 27 8.23 -4.25 9.75
CA LYS A 27 9.22 -3.18 9.70
C LYS A 27 8.74 -1.99 8.88
N VAL A 28 9.67 -1.15 8.48
CA VAL A 28 9.43 0.00 7.62
C VAL A 28 9.48 -0.47 6.18
N ARG A 29 8.40 -0.25 5.44
CA ARG A 29 8.28 -0.72 4.05
C ARG A 29 7.59 0.33 3.19
N PRO A 30 7.89 0.33 1.89
CA PRO A 30 7.01 1.02 0.95
C PRO A 30 5.64 0.36 0.97
N CYS A 31 4.61 1.18 1.00
CA CYS A 31 3.22 0.71 0.96
C CYS A 31 2.44 1.61 0.00
N ILE A 32 1.47 1.01 -0.68
CA ILE A 32 0.60 1.79 -1.55
C ILE A 32 -0.70 2.12 -0.82
N ILE A 33 -1.18 3.34 -0.99
CA ILE A 33 -2.45 3.78 -0.42
C ILE A 33 -3.58 3.23 -1.29
N ILE A 34 -4.47 2.47 -0.71
CA ILE A 34 -5.62 1.86 -1.40
C ILE A 34 -6.88 2.68 -1.19
N SER A 35 -7.04 3.30 -0.01
CA SER A 35 -8.25 4.06 0.30
C SER A 35 -8.37 5.33 -0.53
N PRO A 36 -9.61 5.72 -0.87
CA PRO A 36 -9.84 6.91 -1.71
C PRO A 36 -9.51 8.21 -1.00
N ASP A 37 -9.17 9.23 -1.79
CA ASP A 37 -8.75 10.54 -1.28
C ASP A 37 -9.80 11.16 -0.35
N GLU A 38 -11.08 11.00 -0.68
CA GLU A 38 -12.16 11.53 0.16
C GLU A 38 -12.11 10.93 1.56
N MET A 39 -11.92 9.62 1.67
CA MET A 39 -11.75 8.96 2.96
C MET A 39 -10.51 9.46 3.69
N ASN A 40 -9.40 9.55 2.96
CA ASN A 40 -8.10 9.94 3.53
C ASN A 40 -8.12 11.38 4.08
N GLN A 41 -8.93 12.25 3.51
CA GLN A 41 -9.07 13.64 3.95
C GLN A 41 -9.92 13.77 5.22
N ASN A 42 -10.80 12.81 5.49
CA ASN A 42 -11.80 12.95 6.52
C ASN A 42 -11.59 12.09 7.76
N ILE A 43 -10.72 11.07 7.67
CA ILE A 43 -10.40 10.25 8.84
C ILE A 43 -8.89 10.10 8.99
N LYS A 44 -8.44 9.70 10.18
CA LYS A 44 -7.01 9.66 10.54
C LYS A 44 -6.38 8.30 10.32
N THR A 45 -7.05 7.42 9.62
CA THR A 45 -6.53 6.13 9.22
C THR A 45 -6.61 5.98 7.71
N VAL A 46 -5.78 5.11 7.16
CA VAL A 46 -5.78 4.80 5.73
C VAL A 46 -5.69 3.30 5.53
N ILE A 47 -6.20 2.84 4.39
CA ILE A 47 -6.06 1.44 3.99
C ILE A 47 -4.86 1.35 3.05
N ILE A 48 -3.94 0.45 3.37
CA ILE A 48 -2.70 0.29 2.60
C ILE A 48 -2.49 -1.17 2.21
N ALA A 49 -1.66 -1.37 1.19
CA ALA A 49 -1.11 -2.67 0.85
C ALA A 49 0.41 -2.57 0.87
N PRO A 50 1.09 -3.47 1.58
CA PRO A 50 2.55 -3.42 1.64
C PRO A 50 3.19 -3.91 0.35
N MET A 51 4.39 -3.41 0.08
CA MET A 51 5.21 -3.84 -1.05
C MET A 51 6.44 -4.56 -0.52
N THR A 52 6.88 -5.59 -1.24
CA THR A 52 8.06 -6.37 -0.86
C THR A 52 8.82 -6.84 -2.10
N THR A 53 10.14 -6.98 -1.96
CA THR A 53 10.96 -7.60 -3.00
C THR A 53 11.03 -9.13 -2.82
N LYS A 54 10.63 -9.63 -1.66
CA LYS A 54 10.71 -11.04 -1.29
C LYS A 54 9.35 -11.71 -1.37
N SER A 55 8.97 -12.11 -2.58
CA SER A 55 7.72 -12.83 -2.79
C SER A 55 7.83 -13.62 -4.08
N HIS A 56 6.75 -14.32 -4.42
CA HIS A 56 6.61 -15.08 -5.65
C HIS A 56 5.25 -14.78 -6.26
N LYS A 57 5.07 -15.18 -7.50
CA LYS A 57 3.82 -14.99 -8.21
C LYS A 57 2.68 -15.68 -7.47
N TYR A 58 1.61 -14.94 -7.22
CA TYR A 58 0.41 -15.43 -6.57
C TYR A 58 -0.78 -14.56 -7.03
N PRO A 59 -2.02 -15.11 -7.10
CA PRO A 59 -3.16 -14.36 -7.64
C PRO A 59 -3.46 -13.04 -6.93
N THR A 60 -3.18 -12.93 -5.63
CA THR A 60 -3.46 -11.72 -4.85
C THR A 60 -2.28 -10.76 -4.77
N ARG A 61 -1.24 -10.98 -5.58
CA ARG A 61 -0.04 -10.14 -5.58
C ARG A 61 0.22 -9.60 -6.97
N VAL A 62 0.47 -8.30 -7.04
CA VAL A 62 0.71 -7.60 -8.31
C VAL A 62 2.20 -7.31 -8.44
N ALA A 63 2.82 -7.84 -9.50
CA ALA A 63 4.22 -7.55 -9.82
C ALA A 63 4.35 -6.09 -10.24
N ILE A 64 5.40 -5.43 -9.74
CA ILE A 64 5.64 -4.03 -10.02
C ILE A 64 7.14 -3.74 -10.05
N THR A 65 7.54 -2.79 -10.88
CA THR A 65 8.86 -2.17 -10.81
C THR A 65 8.69 -0.76 -10.31
N PHE A 66 9.27 -0.46 -9.16
CA PHE A 66 9.17 0.86 -8.53
C PHE A 66 10.55 1.33 -8.14
N GLN A 67 10.92 2.54 -8.56
CA GLN A 67 12.26 3.10 -8.32
C GLN A 67 13.38 2.13 -8.70
N ASN A 68 13.27 1.53 -9.87
CA ASN A 68 14.22 0.56 -10.43
C ASN A 68 14.36 -0.74 -9.66
N LYS A 69 13.45 -1.03 -8.73
CA LYS A 69 13.41 -2.30 -8.00
C LYS A 69 12.18 -3.09 -8.40
N ARG A 70 12.38 -4.36 -8.72
CA ARG A 70 11.28 -5.29 -8.98
C ARG A 70 10.76 -5.82 -7.65
N GLY A 71 9.46 -5.88 -7.54
CA GLY A 71 8.83 -6.36 -6.32
C GLY A 71 7.36 -6.69 -6.53
N TRP A 72 6.63 -6.75 -5.43
CA TRP A 72 5.23 -7.16 -5.40
C TRP A 72 4.43 -6.25 -4.51
N ILE A 73 3.20 -5.95 -4.93
CA ILE A 73 2.20 -5.35 -4.07
C ILE A 73 1.39 -6.51 -3.49
N VAL A 74 1.38 -6.64 -2.17
CA VAL A 74 0.79 -7.78 -1.48
C VAL A 74 -0.62 -7.43 -1.02
N LEU A 75 -1.59 -7.63 -1.90
CA LEU A 75 -2.98 -7.24 -1.62
C LEU A 75 -3.67 -8.17 -0.61
N ASP A 76 -3.16 -9.38 -0.43
CA ASP A 76 -3.67 -10.27 0.61
C ASP A 76 -3.29 -9.83 2.03
N GLN A 77 -2.40 -8.83 2.16
CA GLN A 77 -2.07 -8.22 3.45
C GLN A 77 -2.52 -6.77 3.54
N ILE A 78 -3.59 -6.45 2.84
CA ILE A 78 -4.24 -5.14 2.94
C ILE A 78 -4.66 -4.89 4.39
N ARG A 79 -4.39 -3.68 4.90
CA ARG A 79 -4.70 -3.35 6.30
C ARG A 79 -4.92 -1.85 6.48
N THR A 80 -5.60 -1.52 7.56
CA THR A 80 -5.79 -0.14 7.99
C THR A 80 -4.68 0.23 8.97
N ILE A 81 -4.10 1.40 8.78
CA ILE A 81 -3.09 1.94 9.68
C ILE A 81 -3.43 3.37 10.06
N ASP A 82 -2.89 3.82 11.21
CA ASP A 82 -2.98 5.21 11.62
C ASP A 82 -2.03 6.07 10.75
N ASN A 83 -2.44 7.27 10.40
CA ASN A 83 -1.62 8.19 9.60
C ASN A 83 -0.26 8.50 10.23
N LYS A 84 -0.15 8.37 11.55
CA LYS A 84 1.12 8.59 12.27
C LYS A 84 2.21 7.60 11.88
N ARG A 85 1.86 6.48 11.28
CA ARG A 85 2.82 5.48 10.79
C ARG A 85 3.48 5.88 9.48
N ILE A 86 2.95 6.88 8.79
CA ILE A 86 3.46 7.34 7.50
C ILE A 86 4.68 8.21 7.72
N ILE A 87 5.79 7.85 7.06
CA ILE A 87 7.06 8.55 7.22
C ILE A 87 7.26 9.60 6.12
N LYS A 88 7.12 9.18 4.85
CA LYS A 88 7.27 10.10 3.72
C LYS A 88 6.70 9.51 2.44
N ARG A 89 6.37 10.40 1.49
CA ARG A 89 5.94 10.00 0.16
C ARG A 89 7.12 9.57 -0.68
N LEU A 90 6.97 8.47 -1.40
CA LEU A 90 8.01 7.95 -2.30
C LEU A 90 7.69 8.18 -3.78
N GLY A 91 6.43 8.25 -4.15
CA GLY A 91 6.03 8.44 -5.53
C GLY A 91 4.64 7.90 -5.82
N LYS A 92 4.37 7.68 -7.09
CA LYS A 92 3.11 7.12 -7.55
C LYS A 92 3.36 5.98 -8.52
N ILE A 93 2.35 5.16 -8.76
CA ILE A 93 2.43 4.03 -9.68
C ILE A 93 1.72 4.35 -11.00
N SER A 94 1.97 3.53 -12.02
CA SER A 94 1.40 3.71 -13.34
C SER A 94 -0.11 3.37 -13.37
N THR A 95 -0.80 3.91 -14.36
CA THR A 95 -2.20 3.58 -14.63
C THR A 95 -2.41 2.09 -14.83
N LYS A 96 -1.46 1.43 -15.49
CA LYS A 96 -1.49 -0.02 -15.70
C LYS A 96 -1.49 -0.76 -14.38
N SER A 97 -0.60 -0.39 -13.46
CA SER A 97 -0.52 -1.02 -12.14
C SER A 97 -1.78 -0.78 -11.32
N ILE A 98 -2.35 0.43 -11.39
CA ILE A 98 -3.62 0.74 -10.74
C ILE A 98 -4.73 -0.18 -11.25
N SER A 99 -4.81 -0.38 -12.55
CA SER A 99 -5.81 -1.26 -13.18
C SER A 99 -5.67 -2.70 -12.69
N GLU A 100 -4.45 -3.20 -12.59
CA GLU A 100 -4.18 -4.54 -12.09
C GLU A 100 -4.57 -4.69 -10.62
N ILE A 101 -4.29 -3.68 -9.80
CA ILE A 101 -4.69 -3.65 -8.39
C ILE A 101 -6.21 -3.72 -8.25
N LYS A 102 -6.93 -2.90 -9.01
CA LYS A 102 -8.39 -2.88 -8.99
C LYS A 102 -8.98 -4.24 -9.35
N GLN A 103 -8.43 -4.89 -10.36
CA GLN A 103 -8.90 -6.20 -10.80
C GLN A 103 -8.69 -7.26 -9.72
N VAL A 104 -7.52 -7.28 -9.09
CA VAL A 104 -7.22 -8.23 -8.02
C VAL A 104 -8.12 -8.00 -6.81
N ILE A 105 -8.30 -6.75 -6.40
CA ILE A 105 -9.20 -6.42 -5.28
C ILE A 105 -10.63 -6.88 -5.58
N LYS A 106 -11.09 -6.68 -6.79
CA LYS A 106 -12.41 -7.12 -7.20
C LYS A 106 -12.56 -8.63 -7.08
N GLU A 107 -11.60 -9.38 -7.59
CA GLU A 107 -11.60 -10.84 -7.52
C GLU A 107 -11.51 -11.36 -6.08
N MET A 108 -10.72 -10.69 -5.25
CA MET A 108 -10.42 -11.12 -3.90
C MET A 108 -11.53 -10.80 -2.90
N LEU A 109 -12.17 -9.63 -3.02
CA LEU A 109 -13.09 -9.11 -2.02
C LEU A 109 -14.54 -8.95 -2.49
N ILE A 110 -14.79 -8.89 -3.79
CA ILE A 110 -16.12 -8.57 -4.33
C ILE A 110 -16.74 -9.77 -5.06
N ASP A 111 -15.98 -10.41 -5.91
CA ASP A 111 -16.41 -11.61 -6.64
C ASP A 111 -16.10 -12.89 -5.81
#